data_b3e94e1c985bfef4f4c313bc2040637d
#
_entry.id   b3e94e1c985bfef4f4c313bc2040637d
#
_cell.length_a   1.000
_cell.length_b   1.000
_cell.length_c   1.000
_cell.angle_alpha   90.00
_cell.angle_beta   90.00
_cell.angle_gamma   90.00
#
_symmetry.space_group_name_H-M   'P 1'
#
loop_
_entity.id
_entity.type
_entity.pdbx_description
1 polymer ?
#
loop_
_entity_poly.entity_id
_entity_poly.type
_entity_poly.pdbx_seq_one_letter_code
_entity_poly.pdbx_strand_id
1 'polypeptide(L)'
;MLAKSVRRAAFGLLAGVSLSFAAADVADAGQMRLGMTTWVGYGPMFLARDKGFFKENGLEVELQIIEDAALYMAAVAAGKLDGNASTIDEIMKYRSEDFCFKAIVALDDSHGGDGVLVRDEVNSLKDLKGQQVGMNLGSVSQFWFNILLKKEGMTEADLNITNMTADDAAAAFIAGQIPAAVTWEPHLSLVRTKKQGKVLIDSSQTPGLIVDVVDLTCDYIKNNPKDVEAFVKGLYKAVDFIKTNQDEAYAIMAKGVGGYLENPADFAEAAKGVRFYDQARNIEFFGSAEKGEAADLIKLGDEIWGSFEKMKMKVDYNSIVDLSFVSPK
;
A
#
# COMPACT_ATOMS: atom_id res chain seq x y z
N MET A 1 15.31 89.63 -43.93
CA MET A 1 16.32 88.71 -44.43
C MET A 1 16.64 87.76 -43.28
N LEU A 2 16.59 86.50 -43.55
CA LEU A 2 16.38 85.40 -42.54
C LEU A 2 17.61 85.15 -41.68
N ALA A 3 17.36 85.09 -40.34
CA ALA A 3 18.32 84.56 -39.34
C ALA A 3 18.04 83.07 -39.09
N LYS A 4 19.00 82.18 -39.24
CA LYS A 4 18.93 80.76 -38.93
C LYS A 4 19.36 80.54 -37.48
N SER A 5 18.49 80.07 -36.62
CA SER A 5 18.80 79.61 -35.26
C SER A 5 19.18 78.14 -35.27
N VAL A 6 20.34 77.82 -34.76
CA VAL A 6 20.84 76.46 -34.53
C VAL A 6 20.41 76.01 -33.16
N ARG A 7 19.56 74.97 -33.08
CA ARG A 7 19.25 74.28 -31.80
C ARG A 7 20.24 73.12 -31.61
N ARG A 8 20.98 73.15 -30.48
CA ARG A 8 21.79 72.05 -30.02
C ARG A 8 20.89 71.01 -29.31
N ALA A 9 20.89 69.78 -29.81
CA ALA A 9 20.24 68.64 -29.16
C ALA A 9 21.28 68.03 -28.17
N ALA A 10 20.87 67.93 -26.90
CA ALA A 10 21.60 67.19 -25.86
C ALA A 10 21.16 65.74 -25.93
N PHE A 11 22.11 64.84 -26.18
CA PHE A 11 21.91 63.40 -26.08
C PHE A 11 22.10 62.99 -24.60
N GLY A 12 20.99 62.62 -23.95
CA GLY A 12 21.04 61.98 -22.64
C GLY A 12 21.28 60.49 -22.80
N LEU A 13 22.38 59.96 -22.27
CA LEU A 13 22.62 58.52 -22.11
C LEU A 13 21.76 58.00 -20.97
N LEU A 14 20.71 57.26 -21.31
CA LEU A 14 20.00 56.40 -20.35
C LEU A 14 20.76 55.07 -20.25
N ALA A 15 21.47 54.85 -19.13
CA ALA A 15 22.02 53.58 -18.78
C ALA A 15 20.86 52.66 -18.32
N GLY A 16 20.46 51.74 -19.20
CA GLY A 16 19.49 50.68 -18.87
C GLY A 16 20.14 49.63 -17.97
N VAL A 17 19.76 49.60 -16.74
CA VAL A 17 20.05 48.48 -15.83
C VAL A 17 19.15 47.32 -16.21
N SER A 18 19.68 46.36 -16.96
CA SER A 18 19.01 45.08 -17.24
C SER A 18 19.06 44.26 -15.96
N LEU A 19 17.97 44.22 -15.19
CA LEU A 19 17.75 43.17 -14.17
C LEU A 19 17.52 41.85 -14.92
N SER A 20 18.56 41.02 -14.99
CA SER A 20 18.43 39.60 -15.34
C SER A 20 17.74 38.92 -14.18
N PHE A 21 16.43 38.71 -14.26
CA PHE A 21 15.77 37.72 -13.46
C PHE A 21 16.31 36.35 -13.91
N ALA A 22 17.18 35.77 -13.12
CA ALA A 22 17.46 34.34 -13.22
C ALA A 22 16.10 33.64 -12.94
N ALA A 23 15.45 33.13 -13.99
CA ALA A 23 14.41 32.15 -13.82
C ALA A 23 15.10 30.97 -13.14
N ALA A 24 14.82 30.76 -11.86
CA ALA A 24 15.13 29.49 -11.25
C ALA A 24 14.36 28.46 -12.09
N ASP A 25 15.10 27.54 -12.71
CA ASP A 25 14.50 26.34 -13.29
C ASP A 25 13.68 25.71 -12.15
N VAL A 26 12.35 25.84 -12.21
CA VAL A 26 11.46 25.02 -11.41
C VAL A 26 11.67 23.63 -12.02
N ALA A 27 12.54 22.84 -11.41
CA ALA A 27 12.67 21.44 -11.76
C ALA A 27 11.25 20.88 -11.73
N ASP A 28 10.81 20.29 -12.84
CA ASP A 28 9.49 19.67 -12.92
C ASP A 28 9.42 18.63 -11.81
N ALA A 29 8.40 18.72 -10.96
CA ALA A 29 8.24 17.79 -9.84
C ALA A 29 8.13 16.38 -10.41
N GLY A 30 8.84 15.43 -9.80
CA GLY A 30 8.69 14.02 -10.14
C GLY A 30 7.24 13.58 -9.94
N GLN A 31 6.81 12.58 -10.67
CA GLN A 31 5.46 12.03 -10.58
C GLN A 31 5.52 10.53 -10.26
N MET A 32 4.65 10.08 -9.34
CA MET A 32 4.52 8.68 -8.99
C MET A 32 3.03 8.31 -8.88
N ARG A 33 2.63 7.24 -9.56
CA ARG A 33 1.25 6.74 -9.60
C ARG A 33 1.19 5.36 -8.95
N LEU A 34 0.44 5.22 -7.88
CA LEU A 34 0.30 3.99 -7.12
C LEU A 34 -1.15 3.50 -7.09
N GLY A 35 -1.32 2.19 -7.28
CA GLY A 35 -2.60 1.50 -7.10
C GLY A 35 -2.66 0.81 -5.73
N MET A 36 -3.86 0.65 -5.18
CA MET A 36 -4.06 -0.04 -3.91
C MET A 36 -5.54 -0.36 -3.68
N THR A 37 -5.81 -1.30 -2.79
CA THR A 37 -7.16 -1.51 -2.25
C THR A 37 -7.48 -0.50 -1.15
N THR A 38 -8.73 -0.44 -0.70
CA THR A 38 -9.10 0.28 0.52
C THR A 38 -8.55 -0.48 1.73
N TRP A 39 -7.57 0.12 2.40
CA TRP A 39 -6.94 -0.42 3.60
C TRP A 39 -6.52 0.70 4.54
N VAL A 40 -6.74 0.52 5.83
CA VAL A 40 -6.42 1.52 6.86
C VAL A 40 -4.91 1.79 6.95
N GLY A 41 -4.08 0.77 6.71
CA GLY A 41 -2.61 0.86 6.72
C GLY A 41 -2.02 1.75 5.63
N TYR A 42 -2.77 2.02 4.56
CA TYR A 42 -2.36 2.94 3.48
C TYR A 42 -2.60 4.42 3.80
N GLY A 43 -3.29 4.70 4.90
CA GLY A 43 -3.58 6.08 5.36
C GLY A 43 -2.37 7.01 5.40
N PRO A 44 -1.17 6.60 5.86
CA PRO A 44 0.01 7.46 5.89
C PRO A 44 0.42 8.01 4.53
N MET A 45 0.16 7.31 3.41
CA MET A 45 0.43 7.83 2.07
C MET A 45 -0.51 9.00 1.71
N PHE A 46 -1.80 8.88 2.05
CA PHE A 46 -2.77 9.97 1.88
C PHE A 46 -2.42 11.16 2.78
N LEU A 47 -2.00 10.90 4.02
CA LEU A 47 -1.53 11.93 4.93
C LEU A 47 -0.31 12.67 4.35
N ALA A 48 0.68 11.94 3.85
CA ALA A 48 1.88 12.53 3.25
C ALA A 48 1.55 13.38 2.03
N ARG A 49 0.62 12.91 1.16
CA ARG A 49 0.14 13.66 0.01
C ARG A 49 -0.57 14.95 0.44
N ASP A 50 -1.56 14.85 1.31
CA ASP A 50 -2.46 15.96 1.66
C ASP A 50 -1.79 17.00 2.58
N LYS A 51 -0.80 16.59 3.38
CA LYS A 51 0.07 17.52 4.15
C LYS A 51 1.22 18.10 3.30
N GLY A 52 1.38 17.62 2.06
CA GLY A 52 2.42 18.11 1.16
C GLY A 52 3.82 17.56 1.46
N PHE A 53 3.96 16.49 2.26
CA PHE A 53 5.27 15.94 2.63
C PHE A 53 6.03 15.32 1.44
N PHE A 54 5.34 14.80 0.44
CA PHE A 54 5.95 14.41 -0.83
C PHE A 54 6.39 15.63 -1.63
N LYS A 55 5.53 16.65 -1.71
CA LYS A 55 5.78 17.87 -2.49
C LYS A 55 6.96 18.69 -1.94
N GLU A 56 7.16 18.70 -0.63
CA GLU A 56 8.34 19.32 0.01
C GLU A 56 9.66 18.69 -0.46
N ASN A 57 9.61 17.43 -0.91
CA ASN A 57 10.75 16.70 -1.48
C ASN A 57 10.75 16.67 -3.01
N GLY A 58 9.90 17.48 -3.68
CA GLY A 58 9.85 17.60 -5.12
C GLY A 58 9.12 16.48 -5.84
N LEU A 59 8.19 15.76 -5.18
CA LEU A 59 7.43 14.66 -5.74
C LEU A 59 5.92 14.92 -5.64
N GLU A 60 5.19 14.66 -6.72
CA GLU A 60 3.74 14.54 -6.72
C GLU A 60 3.33 13.08 -6.79
N VAL A 61 2.42 12.66 -5.89
CA VAL A 61 1.97 11.27 -5.78
C VAL A 61 0.48 11.19 -6.06
N GLU A 62 0.11 10.39 -7.05
CA GLU A 62 -1.26 10.01 -7.34
C GLU A 62 -1.55 8.64 -6.74
N LEU A 63 -2.63 8.55 -5.96
CA LEU A 63 -3.07 7.35 -5.26
C LEU A 63 -4.42 6.92 -5.82
N GLN A 64 -4.51 5.70 -6.36
CA GLN A 64 -5.71 5.17 -7.01
C GLN A 64 -6.23 3.94 -6.26
N ILE A 65 -7.48 3.98 -5.82
CA ILE A 65 -8.15 2.82 -5.21
C ILE A 65 -8.66 1.89 -6.31
N ILE A 66 -8.24 0.63 -6.25
CA ILE A 66 -8.63 -0.46 -7.17
C ILE A 66 -8.79 -1.72 -6.32
N GLU A 67 -10.04 -2.13 -6.07
CA GLU A 67 -10.39 -3.14 -5.05
C GLU A 67 -10.04 -4.60 -5.41
N ASP A 68 -9.46 -4.84 -6.57
CA ASP A 68 -9.04 -6.18 -7.01
C ASP A 68 -7.54 -6.23 -7.29
N ALA A 69 -6.83 -7.16 -6.62
CA ALA A 69 -5.37 -7.30 -6.73
C ALA A 69 -4.90 -7.58 -8.17
N ALA A 70 -5.64 -8.39 -8.92
CA ALA A 70 -5.27 -8.67 -10.30
C ALA A 70 -5.41 -7.44 -11.21
N LEU A 71 -6.37 -6.55 -10.91
CA LEU A 71 -6.60 -5.34 -11.69
C LEU A 71 -5.52 -4.27 -11.46
N TYR A 72 -5.12 -3.99 -10.20
CA TYR A 72 -4.03 -3.02 -10.01
C TYR A 72 -2.69 -3.57 -10.51
N MET A 73 -2.41 -4.86 -10.35
CA MET A 73 -1.22 -5.48 -10.94
C MET A 73 -1.22 -5.42 -12.47
N ALA A 74 -2.38 -5.60 -13.11
CA ALA A 74 -2.52 -5.43 -14.55
C ALA A 74 -2.31 -3.96 -14.99
N ALA A 75 -2.74 -2.99 -14.19
CA ALA A 75 -2.52 -1.58 -14.47
C ALA A 75 -1.02 -1.20 -14.41
N VAL A 76 -0.26 -1.76 -13.45
CA VAL A 76 1.20 -1.61 -13.39
C VAL A 76 1.86 -2.27 -14.60
N ALA A 77 1.47 -3.50 -14.96
CA ALA A 77 2.01 -4.20 -16.12
C ALA A 77 1.73 -3.45 -17.45
N ALA A 78 0.63 -2.71 -17.52
CA ALA A 78 0.27 -1.87 -18.66
C ALA A 78 0.94 -0.47 -18.65
N GLY A 79 1.78 -0.15 -17.64
CA GLY A 79 2.45 1.16 -17.50
C GLY A 79 1.49 2.30 -17.15
N LYS A 80 0.28 2.01 -16.69
CA LYS A 80 -0.68 3.01 -16.20
C LYS A 80 -0.37 3.46 -14.78
N LEU A 81 0.25 2.59 -14.00
CA LEU A 81 0.76 2.83 -12.65
C LEU A 81 2.26 2.55 -12.64
N ASP A 82 2.97 3.17 -11.72
CA ASP A 82 4.42 3.01 -11.53
C ASP A 82 4.71 1.93 -10.48
N GLY A 83 3.72 1.60 -9.65
CA GLY A 83 3.74 0.57 -8.62
C GLY A 83 2.43 0.48 -7.85
N ASN A 84 2.49 -0.22 -6.72
CA ASN A 84 1.33 -0.44 -5.84
C ASN A 84 1.70 -0.24 -4.37
N ALA A 85 0.66 -0.08 -3.52
CA ALA A 85 0.71 -0.56 -2.15
C ALA A 85 0.02 -1.94 -2.12
N SER A 86 0.78 -2.95 -1.72
CA SER A 86 0.38 -4.35 -1.70
C SER A 86 1.13 -5.09 -0.60
N THR A 87 1.03 -6.41 -0.54
CA THR A 87 1.79 -7.21 0.43
C THR A 87 2.99 -7.91 -0.22
N ILE A 88 3.97 -8.31 0.60
CA ILE A 88 5.17 -9.00 0.08
C ILE A 88 4.81 -10.28 -0.68
N ASP A 89 3.82 -11.04 -0.22
CA ASP A 89 3.38 -12.26 -0.89
C ASP A 89 2.74 -11.99 -2.26
N GLU A 90 2.05 -10.86 -2.43
CA GLU A 90 1.50 -10.46 -3.74
C GLU A 90 2.62 -10.13 -4.73
N ILE A 91 3.68 -9.42 -4.30
CA ILE A 91 4.86 -9.20 -5.13
C ILE A 91 5.41 -10.53 -5.64
N MET A 92 5.57 -11.51 -4.76
CA MET A 92 6.10 -12.84 -5.11
C MET A 92 5.25 -13.55 -6.15
N LYS A 93 3.92 -13.50 -5.97
CA LYS A 93 2.97 -14.16 -6.86
C LYS A 93 2.94 -13.58 -8.27
N TYR A 94 2.96 -12.25 -8.38
CA TYR A 94 2.77 -11.57 -9.67
C TYR A 94 4.08 -11.34 -10.42
N ARG A 95 5.23 -11.41 -9.75
CA ARG A 95 6.53 -11.25 -10.38
C ARG A 95 6.79 -12.31 -11.45
N SER A 96 7.42 -11.90 -12.55
CA SER A 96 7.88 -12.78 -13.62
C SER A 96 9.20 -12.26 -14.21
N GLU A 97 9.80 -13.00 -15.14
CA GLU A 97 11.01 -12.55 -15.85
C GLU A 97 10.77 -11.25 -16.61
N ASP A 98 9.60 -11.11 -17.23
CA ASP A 98 9.22 -9.93 -18.03
C ASP A 98 8.56 -8.82 -17.20
N PHE A 99 8.23 -9.07 -15.93
CA PHE A 99 7.54 -8.12 -15.07
C PHE A 99 8.23 -8.00 -13.72
N CYS A 100 9.16 -7.03 -13.64
CA CYS A 100 9.98 -6.79 -12.46
C CYS A 100 9.44 -5.62 -11.63
N PHE A 101 9.20 -5.87 -10.35
CA PHE A 101 8.92 -4.86 -9.34
C PHE A 101 9.47 -5.29 -7.99
N LYS A 102 9.76 -4.35 -7.09
CA LYS A 102 10.38 -4.60 -5.79
C LYS A 102 9.77 -3.73 -4.71
N ALA A 103 9.67 -4.28 -3.51
CA ALA A 103 9.37 -3.55 -2.30
C ALA A 103 10.48 -2.56 -1.98
N ILE A 104 10.12 -1.29 -1.73
CA ILE A 104 11.06 -0.20 -1.41
C ILE A 104 10.91 0.31 0.02
N VAL A 105 9.75 0.10 0.63
CA VAL A 105 9.43 0.48 2.00
C VAL A 105 8.24 -0.35 2.50
N ALA A 106 8.24 -0.72 3.78
CA ALA A 106 7.07 -1.31 4.45
C ALA A 106 6.22 -0.20 5.09
N LEU A 107 4.91 -0.36 4.99
CA LEU A 107 3.91 0.58 5.48
C LEU A 107 3.42 0.22 6.87
N ASP A 108 3.07 -1.05 7.05
CA ASP A 108 2.49 -1.57 8.28
C ASP A 108 2.51 -3.10 8.33
N ASP A 109 2.15 -3.66 9.49
CA ASP A 109 1.71 -5.02 9.62
C ASP A 109 0.27 -5.09 10.15
N SER A 110 -0.50 -6.04 9.64
CA SER A 110 -1.82 -6.35 10.16
C SER A 110 -1.72 -7.11 11.48
N HIS A 111 -2.38 -6.59 12.51
CA HIS A 111 -2.39 -7.15 13.85
C HIS A 111 -3.82 -7.16 14.44
N GLY A 112 -4.68 -7.93 13.80
CA GLY A 112 -6.11 -7.99 14.05
C GLY A 112 -6.96 -7.29 12.99
N GLY A 113 -6.31 -6.71 11.96
CA GLY A 113 -6.96 -6.00 10.86
C GLY A 113 -7.49 -6.91 9.76
N ASP A 114 -6.96 -8.13 9.59
CA ASP A 114 -7.48 -9.17 8.71
C ASP A 114 -8.15 -10.28 9.50
N GLY A 115 -9.16 -10.93 8.91
CA GLY A 115 -9.88 -11.99 9.63
C GLY A 115 -10.73 -12.90 8.78
N VAL A 116 -11.09 -14.02 9.39
CA VAL A 116 -12.06 -14.98 8.87
C VAL A 116 -13.41 -14.77 9.57
N LEU A 117 -14.38 -14.28 8.82
CA LEU A 117 -15.76 -14.12 9.26
C LEU A 117 -16.52 -15.44 9.12
N VAL A 118 -17.26 -15.83 10.14
CA VAL A 118 -18.08 -17.05 10.14
C VAL A 118 -19.38 -16.85 10.87
N ARG A 119 -20.37 -17.71 10.61
CA ARG A 119 -21.61 -17.77 11.39
C ARG A 119 -21.33 -18.24 12.82
N ASP A 120 -22.22 -17.93 13.74
CA ASP A 120 -22.04 -18.18 15.18
C ASP A 120 -21.83 -19.66 15.53
N GLU A 121 -22.44 -20.57 14.76
CA GLU A 121 -22.32 -22.03 14.92
C GLU A 121 -20.96 -22.59 14.52
N VAL A 122 -20.17 -21.90 13.68
CA VAL A 122 -18.84 -22.33 13.24
C VAL A 122 -17.81 -22.03 14.34
N ASN A 123 -17.10 -23.04 14.82
CA ASN A 123 -16.14 -22.89 15.92
C ASN A 123 -14.69 -23.19 15.54
N SER A 124 -14.47 -23.74 14.35
CA SER A 124 -13.12 -24.05 13.83
C SER A 124 -13.11 -23.95 12.30
N LEU A 125 -11.94 -23.86 11.72
CA LEU A 125 -11.79 -23.93 10.25
C LEU A 125 -12.26 -25.28 9.69
N LYS A 126 -12.17 -26.36 10.49
CA LYS A 126 -12.65 -27.70 10.09
C LYS A 126 -14.16 -27.76 9.88
N ASP A 127 -14.91 -26.89 10.57
CA ASP A 127 -16.37 -26.80 10.39
C ASP A 127 -16.76 -26.18 9.04
N LEU A 128 -15.79 -25.56 8.35
CA LEU A 128 -15.99 -24.99 7.01
C LEU A 128 -15.84 -26.02 5.87
N LYS A 129 -15.50 -27.29 6.15
CA LYS A 129 -15.38 -28.31 5.10
C LYS A 129 -16.64 -28.41 4.27
N GLY A 130 -16.50 -28.29 2.93
CA GLY A 130 -17.60 -28.29 1.99
C GLY A 130 -18.45 -27.02 1.99
N GLN A 131 -18.14 -26.03 2.84
CA GLN A 131 -18.87 -24.77 2.90
C GLN A 131 -18.31 -23.75 1.87
N GLN A 132 -19.15 -22.79 1.51
CA GLN A 132 -18.75 -21.68 0.66
C GLN A 132 -17.96 -20.64 1.47
N VAL A 133 -16.81 -20.22 0.92
CA VAL A 133 -15.97 -19.15 1.50
C VAL A 133 -15.70 -18.11 0.43
N GLY A 134 -16.10 -16.86 0.68
CA GLY A 134 -15.81 -15.72 -0.19
C GLY A 134 -14.46 -15.11 0.17
N MET A 135 -13.60 -14.86 -0.84
CA MET A 135 -12.34 -14.14 -0.67
C MET A 135 -11.79 -13.65 -2.01
N ASN A 136 -10.89 -12.67 -1.99
CA ASN A 136 -10.20 -12.25 -3.21
C ASN A 136 -9.05 -13.22 -3.55
N LEU A 137 -9.18 -13.90 -4.68
CA LEU A 137 -8.16 -14.82 -5.15
C LEU A 137 -6.97 -14.05 -5.72
N GLY A 138 -5.79 -14.41 -5.25
CA GLY A 138 -4.55 -13.76 -5.65
C GLY A 138 -4.12 -12.60 -4.79
N SER A 139 -4.87 -12.31 -3.74
CA SER A 139 -4.53 -11.31 -2.73
C SER A 139 -4.00 -11.96 -1.45
N VAL A 140 -3.60 -11.11 -0.54
CA VAL A 140 -3.20 -11.46 0.83
C VAL A 140 -4.23 -12.33 1.56
N SER A 141 -5.55 -12.12 1.31
CA SER A 141 -6.60 -12.96 1.91
C SER A 141 -6.41 -14.44 1.56
N GLN A 142 -6.13 -14.75 0.30
CA GLN A 142 -5.86 -16.13 -0.13
C GLN A 142 -4.56 -16.66 0.47
N PHE A 143 -3.50 -15.87 0.47
CA PHE A 143 -2.21 -16.26 1.04
C PHE A 143 -2.33 -16.62 2.52
N TRP A 144 -2.83 -15.70 3.32
CA TRP A 144 -2.97 -15.87 4.76
C TRP A 144 -3.94 -17.00 5.13
N PHE A 145 -5.08 -17.11 4.42
CA PHE A 145 -6.04 -18.18 4.67
C PHE A 145 -5.45 -19.56 4.37
N ASN A 146 -4.62 -19.71 3.34
CA ASN A 146 -3.91 -20.95 3.05
C ASN A 146 -2.91 -21.36 4.15
N ILE A 147 -2.25 -20.37 4.79
CA ILE A 147 -1.40 -20.64 5.96
C ILE A 147 -2.24 -21.22 7.10
N LEU A 148 -3.42 -20.63 7.35
CA LEU A 148 -4.34 -21.10 8.39
C LEU A 148 -4.86 -22.52 8.07
N LEU A 149 -5.30 -22.76 6.84
CA LEU A 149 -5.77 -24.08 6.39
C LEU A 149 -4.66 -25.13 6.55
N LYS A 150 -3.44 -24.83 6.14
CA LYS A 150 -2.28 -25.74 6.26
C LYS A 150 -2.01 -26.12 7.71
N LYS A 151 -2.08 -25.18 8.66
CA LYS A 151 -1.93 -25.46 10.10
C LYS A 151 -2.98 -26.45 10.63
N GLU A 152 -4.18 -26.46 10.02
CA GLU A 152 -5.27 -27.37 10.36
C GLU A 152 -5.27 -28.69 9.56
N GLY A 153 -4.27 -28.89 8.67
CA GLY A 153 -4.19 -30.03 7.77
C GLY A 153 -5.26 -30.01 6.67
N MET A 154 -5.70 -28.81 6.28
CA MET A 154 -6.70 -28.54 5.24
C MET A 154 -6.05 -27.86 4.04
N THR A 155 -6.79 -27.83 2.92
CA THR A 155 -6.45 -27.12 1.70
C THR A 155 -7.70 -26.42 1.13
N GLU A 156 -7.54 -25.56 0.13
CA GLU A 156 -8.67 -24.97 -0.60
C GLU A 156 -9.62 -26.02 -1.21
N ALA A 157 -9.11 -27.22 -1.55
CA ALA A 157 -9.92 -28.29 -2.10
C ALA A 157 -10.95 -28.88 -1.09
N ASP A 158 -10.77 -28.63 0.20
CA ASP A 158 -11.73 -28.98 1.23
C ASP A 158 -12.94 -28.02 1.29
N LEU A 159 -12.93 -26.92 0.52
CA LEU A 159 -13.86 -25.80 0.59
C LEU A 159 -14.47 -25.46 -0.78
N ASN A 160 -15.55 -24.71 -0.80
CA ASN A 160 -16.11 -24.12 -2.02
C ASN A 160 -15.72 -22.63 -2.09
N ILE A 161 -14.53 -22.34 -2.62
CA ILE A 161 -14.05 -20.97 -2.70
C ILE A 161 -14.77 -20.18 -3.79
N THR A 162 -15.22 -18.98 -3.46
CA THR A 162 -15.82 -18.05 -4.42
C THR A 162 -14.94 -16.79 -4.50
N ASN A 163 -14.42 -16.50 -5.71
CA ASN A 163 -13.64 -15.28 -5.95
C ASN A 163 -14.54 -14.04 -5.93
N MET A 164 -14.25 -13.11 -5.04
CA MET A 164 -14.90 -11.81 -4.93
C MET A 164 -13.98 -10.85 -4.19
N THR A 165 -14.13 -9.54 -4.38
CA THR A 165 -13.37 -8.54 -3.61
C THR A 165 -13.63 -8.71 -2.11
N ALA A 166 -12.76 -8.16 -1.27
CA ALA A 166 -12.95 -8.21 0.19
C ALA A 166 -14.26 -7.56 0.62
N ASP A 167 -14.61 -6.44 -0.02
CA ASP A 167 -15.87 -5.71 0.19
C ASP A 167 -17.09 -6.56 -0.16
N ASP A 168 -17.07 -7.19 -1.37
CA ASP A 168 -18.16 -8.06 -1.82
C ASP A 168 -18.28 -9.30 -0.93
N ALA A 169 -17.17 -9.90 -0.50
CA ALA A 169 -17.17 -11.04 0.42
C ALA A 169 -17.80 -10.67 1.77
N ALA A 170 -17.42 -9.52 2.33
CA ALA A 170 -18.01 -9.02 3.56
C ALA A 170 -19.50 -8.68 3.39
N ALA A 171 -19.87 -8.01 2.30
CA ALA A 171 -21.28 -7.68 2.01
C ALA A 171 -22.13 -8.94 1.83
N ALA A 172 -21.67 -9.93 1.08
CA ALA A 172 -22.36 -11.22 0.90
C ALA A 172 -22.49 -11.99 2.22
N PHE A 173 -21.44 -11.96 3.06
CA PHE A 173 -21.49 -12.54 4.41
C PHE A 173 -22.54 -11.82 5.26
N ILE A 174 -22.48 -10.49 5.37
CA ILE A 174 -23.43 -9.70 6.16
C ILE A 174 -24.88 -9.92 5.70
N ALA A 175 -25.10 -10.03 4.38
CA ALA A 175 -26.42 -10.31 3.80
C ALA A 175 -26.91 -11.76 4.01
N GLY A 176 -26.11 -12.64 4.60
CA GLY A 176 -26.49 -14.05 4.82
C GLY A 176 -26.36 -14.93 3.59
N GLN A 177 -25.72 -14.47 2.52
CA GLN A 177 -25.62 -15.21 1.25
C GLN A 177 -24.54 -16.28 1.28
N ILE A 178 -23.46 -16.05 2.08
CA ILE A 178 -22.38 -17.02 2.27
C ILE A 178 -22.14 -17.26 3.77
N PRO A 179 -21.69 -18.47 4.17
CA PRO A 179 -21.45 -18.81 5.57
C PRO A 179 -20.11 -18.31 6.12
N ALA A 180 -19.14 -18.01 5.25
CA ALA A 180 -17.81 -17.53 5.65
C ALA A 180 -17.21 -16.57 4.62
N ALA A 181 -16.39 -15.64 5.10
CA ALA A 181 -15.62 -14.72 4.27
C ALA A 181 -14.23 -14.47 4.88
N VAL A 182 -13.21 -14.27 4.01
CA VAL A 182 -11.91 -13.76 4.41
C VAL A 182 -11.81 -12.33 3.92
N THR A 183 -11.62 -11.40 4.84
CA THR A 183 -11.65 -9.96 4.58
C THR A 183 -10.86 -9.22 5.67
N TRP A 184 -10.90 -7.89 5.64
CA TRP A 184 -10.16 -7.03 6.55
C TRP A 184 -11.03 -5.89 7.12
N GLU A 185 -10.44 -5.04 7.97
CA GLU A 185 -11.13 -3.86 8.48
C GLU A 185 -11.45 -2.85 7.35
N PRO A 186 -12.62 -2.19 7.41
CA PRO A 186 -13.53 -2.07 8.54
C PRO A 186 -14.61 -3.17 8.62
N HIS A 187 -14.57 -4.17 7.76
CA HIS A 187 -15.63 -5.18 7.66
C HIS A 187 -15.72 -6.07 8.90
N LEU A 188 -14.59 -6.36 9.56
CA LEU A 188 -14.58 -7.13 10.81
C LEU A 188 -15.33 -6.39 11.91
N SER A 189 -15.06 -5.09 12.08
CA SER A 189 -15.75 -4.21 13.01
C SER A 189 -17.24 -4.08 12.68
N LEU A 190 -17.57 -4.01 11.39
CA LEU A 190 -18.95 -3.93 10.92
C LEU A 190 -19.74 -5.19 11.30
N VAL A 191 -19.16 -6.38 11.13
CA VAL A 191 -19.80 -7.66 11.53
C VAL A 191 -19.99 -7.73 13.04
N ARG A 192 -18.97 -7.34 13.82
CA ARG A 192 -19.06 -7.26 15.29
C ARG A 192 -20.22 -6.34 15.74
N THR A 193 -20.33 -5.17 15.12
CA THR A 193 -21.37 -4.17 15.44
C THR A 193 -22.76 -4.65 15.06
N LYS A 194 -22.92 -5.27 13.89
CA LYS A 194 -24.23 -5.79 13.41
C LYS A 194 -24.64 -7.11 14.03
N LYS A 195 -23.74 -7.78 14.75
CA LYS A 195 -23.98 -9.10 15.37
C LYS A 195 -24.49 -10.13 14.36
N GLN A 196 -23.87 -10.18 13.18
CA GLN A 196 -24.26 -11.09 12.09
C GLN A 196 -23.22 -12.19 11.88
N GLY A 197 -22.78 -12.81 12.95
CA GLY A 197 -21.69 -13.77 13.01
C GLY A 197 -20.54 -13.22 13.82
N LYS A 198 -19.37 -13.86 13.69
CA LYS A 198 -18.18 -13.56 14.47
C LYS A 198 -16.91 -13.59 13.61
N VAL A 199 -15.86 -12.97 14.11
CA VAL A 199 -14.49 -13.20 13.65
C VAL A 199 -13.97 -14.46 14.32
N LEU A 200 -13.70 -15.51 13.55
CA LEU A 200 -13.23 -16.79 14.05
C LEU A 200 -11.74 -16.73 14.41
N ILE A 201 -10.95 -16.16 13.49
CA ILE A 201 -9.50 -15.97 13.61
C ILE A 201 -9.20 -14.60 13.00
N ASP A 202 -8.30 -13.84 13.60
CA ASP A 202 -7.76 -12.62 13.03
C ASP A 202 -6.23 -12.63 13.01
N SER A 203 -5.62 -11.65 12.30
CA SER A 203 -4.18 -11.58 12.07
C SER A 203 -3.35 -11.35 13.34
N SER A 204 -3.93 -10.96 14.47
CA SER A 204 -3.21 -10.84 15.75
C SER A 204 -2.68 -12.18 16.25
N GLN A 205 -3.27 -13.30 15.79
CA GLN A 205 -2.82 -14.66 16.11
C GLN A 205 -1.66 -15.14 15.22
N THR A 206 -1.30 -14.35 14.22
CA THR A 206 -0.26 -14.64 13.23
C THR A 206 0.59 -13.40 12.94
N PRO A 207 1.21 -12.78 13.95
CA PRO A 207 1.93 -11.51 13.77
C PRO A 207 3.05 -11.64 12.75
N GLY A 208 3.21 -10.61 11.91
CA GLY A 208 4.25 -10.53 10.89
C GLY A 208 4.00 -11.37 9.62
N LEU A 209 2.84 -12.02 9.48
CA LEU A 209 2.50 -12.77 8.26
C LEU A 209 1.84 -11.90 7.18
N ILE A 210 1.25 -10.77 7.55
CA ILE A 210 0.66 -9.81 6.63
C ILE A 210 1.40 -8.49 6.83
N VAL A 211 2.29 -8.18 5.89
CA VAL A 211 3.06 -6.94 5.91
C VAL A 211 2.86 -6.21 4.60
N ASP A 212 2.32 -5.01 4.71
CA ASP A 212 2.06 -4.12 3.60
C ASP A 212 3.32 -3.33 3.25
N VAL A 213 3.55 -3.20 1.95
CA VAL A 213 4.72 -2.53 1.38
C VAL A 213 4.31 -1.64 0.22
N VAL A 214 5.15 -0.69 -0.13
CA VAL A 214 5.10 -0.07 -1.46
C VAL A 214 6.10 -0.77 -2.34
N ASP A 215 5.62 -1.26 -3.46
CA ASP A 215 6.43 -1.81 -4.54
C ASP A 215 6.37 -0.93 -5.78
N LEU A 216 7.51 -0.83 -6.46
CA LEU A 216 7.67 -0.06 -7.69
C LEU A 216 8.28 -0.94 -8.77
N THR A 217 7.95 -0.66 -10.03
CA THR A 217 8.60 -1.33 -11.15
C THR A 217 10.12 -1.09 -11.13
N CYS A 218 10.89 -2.11 -11.49
CA CYS A 218 12.36 -1.99 -11.54
C CYS A 218 12.82 -0.85 -12.46
N ASP A 219 12.08 -0.60 -13.54
CA ASP A 219 12.36 0.50 -14.47
C ASP A 219 12.11 1.87 -13.82
N TYR A 220 11.02 2.02 -13.05
CA TYR A 220 10.76 3.25 -12.30
C TYR A 220 11.86 3.51 -11.27
N ILE A 221 12.20 2.52 -10.46
CA ILE A 221 13.28 2.61 -9.45
C ILE A 221 14.59 3.05 -10.09
N LYS A 222 14.96 2.43 -11.20
CA LYS A 222 16.22 2.72 -11.92
C LYS A 222 16.25 4.12 -12.51
N ASN A 223 15.14 4.57 -13.10
CA ASN A 223 15.08 5.83 -13.84
C ASN A 223 14.80 7.03 -12.94
N ASN A 224 14.12 6.83 -11.80
CA ASN A 224 13.66 7.89 -10.91
C ASN A 224 14.09 7.66 -9.43
N PRO A 225 15.36 7.36 -9.12
CA PRO A 225 15.79 7.04 -7.75
C PRO A 225 15.57 8.19 -6.76
N LYS A 226 15.59 9.45 -7.24
CA LYS A 226 15.33 10.63 -6.40
C LYS A 226 13.84 10.70 -5.99
N ASP A 227 12.94 10.30 -6.87
CA ASP A 227 11.51 10.29 -6.58
C ASP A 227 11.18 9.19 -5.55
N VAL A 228 11.85 8.03 -5.67
CA VAL A 228 11.73 6.96 -4.67
C VAL A 228 12.24 7.43 -3.29
N GLU A 229 13.38 8.10 -3.24
CA GLU A 229 13.91 8.67 -1.98
C GLU A 229 12.97 9.74 -1.40
N ALA A 230 12.41 10.63 -2.25
CA ALA A 230 11.46 11.65 -1.86
C ALA A 230 10.17 11.04 -1.29
N PHE A 231 9.68 9.95 -1.90
CA PHE A 231 8.53 9.21 -1.43
C PHE A 231 8.76 8.64 -0.02
N VAL A 232 9.85 7.91 0.18
CA VAL A 232 10.15 7.28 1.47
C VAL A 232 10.35 8.32 2.58
N LYS A 233 11.02 9.45 2.29
CA LYS A 233 11.16 10.57 3.24
C LYS A 233 9.80 11.16 3.63
N GLY A 234 8.94 11.42 2.64
CA GLY A 234 7.60 11.96 2.88
C GLY A 234 6.73 10.99 3.69
N LEU A 235 6.82 9.69 3.41
CA LEU A 235 6.10 8.65 4.14
C LEU A 235 6.55 8.59 5.62
N TYR A 236 7.85 8.52 5.89
CA TYR A 236 8.34 8.49 7.28
C TYR A 236 7.93 9.75 8.05
N LYS A 237 7.96 10.92 7.40
CA LYS A 237 7.48 12.16 8.00
C LYS A 237 5.98 12.07 8.36
N ALA A 238 5.16 11.42 7.53
CA ALA A 238 3.76 11.20 7.85
C ALA A 238 3.56 10.26 9.04
N VAL A 239 4.32 9.16 9.10
CA VAL A 239 4.26 8.23 10.25
C VAL A 239 4.69 8.93 11.54
N ASP A 240 5.73 9.75 11.50
CA ASP A 240 6.13 10.54 12.69
C ASP A 240 5.10 11.60 13.09
N PHE A 241 4.40 12.19 12.10
CA PHE A 241 3.31 13.13 12.37
C PHE A 241 2.14 12.46 13.10
N ILE A 242 1.80 11.20 12.75
CA ILE A 242 0.75 10.43 13.42
C ILE A 242 1.03 10.30 14.92
N LYS A 243 2.29 10.08 15.33
CA LYS A 243 2.67 9.87 16.73
C LYS A 243 2.33 11.05 17.64
N THR A 244 2.32 12.26 17.10
CA THR A 244 2.14 13.50 17.87
C THR A 244 0.84 14.25 17.55
N ASN A 245 0.17 13.92 16.45
CA ASN A 245 -1.02 14.61 15.94
C ASN A 245 -2.08 13.61 15.47
N GLN A 246 -2.37 12.58 16.28
CA GLN A 246 -3.17 11.43 15.88
C GLN A 246 -4.56 11.80 15.37
N ASP A 247 -5.30 12.68 16.08
CA ASP A 247 -6.65 13.06 15.69
C ASP A 247 -6.69 13.77 14.32
N GLU A 248 -5.77 14.71 14.09
CA GLU A 248 -5.64 15.39 12.79
C GLU A 248 -5.22 14.41 11.71
N ALA A 249 -4.24 13.56 12.00
CA ALA A 249 -3.76 12.55 11.05
C ALA A 249 -4.88 11.60 10.65
N TYR A 250 -5.63 11.07 11.61
CA TYR A 250 -6.72 10.14 11.34
C TYR A 250 -7.86 10.79 10.55
N ALA A 251 -8.19 12.07 10.81
CA ALA A 251 -9.18 12.79 10.03
C ALA A 251 -8.76 12.94 8.55
N ILE A 252 -7.48 13.22 8.29
CA ILE A 252 -6.95 13.33 6.93
C ILE A 252 -6.90 11.95 6.26
N MET A 253 -6.38 10.94 6.97
CA MET A 253 -6.25 9.58 6.46
C MET A 253 -7.62 8.97 6.13
N ALA A 254 -8.59 9.11 7.01
CA ALA A 254 -9.97 8.66 6.80
C ALA A 254 -10.57 9.23 5.52
N LYS A 255 -10.46 10.55 5.34
CA LYS A 255 -10.93 11.23 4.14
C LYS A 255 -10.19 10.78 2.88
N GLY A 256 -8.88 10.57 3.00
CA GLY A 256 -8.02 10.19 1.87
C GLY A 256 -8.28 8.76 1.39
N VAL A 257 -8.35 7.81 2.30
CA VAL A 257 -8.68 6.40 2.02
C VAL A 257 -10.12 6.28 1.54
N GLY A 258 -11.05 7.01 2.19
CA GLY A 258 -12.45 7.09 1.77
C GLY A 258 -13.25 5.80 1.99
N GLY A 259 -14.34 5.63 1.22
CA GLY A 259 -15.17 4.44 1.29
C GLY A 259 -15.76 4.21 2.69
N TYR A 260 -15.71 2.99 3.18
CA TYR A 260 -16.19 2.63 4.53
C TYR A 260 -15.33 3.21 5.66
N LEU A 261 -14.15 3.74 5.36
CA LEU A 261 -13.21 4.34 6.32
C LEU A 261 -13.26 5.87 6.34
N GLU A 262 -14.16 6.51 5.58
CA GLU A 262 -14.23 7.98 5.47
C GLU A 262 -14.55 8.67 6.81
N ASN A 263 -15.23 7.97 7.73
CA ASN A 263 -15.50 8.48 9.08
C ASN A 263 -14.23 8.35 9.95
N PRO A 264 -13.72 9.44 10.58
CA PRO A 264 -12.52 9.37 11.41
C PRO A 264 -12.63 8.43 12.61
N ALA A 265 -13.82 8.25 13.21
CA ALA A 265 -14.02 7.34 14.32
C ALA A 265 -13.95 5.86 13.87
N ASP A 266 -14.51 5.54 12.71
CA ASP A 266 -14.44 4.20 12.13
C ASP A 266 -13.00 3.90 11.68
N PHE A 267 -12.30 4.89 11.10
CA PHE A 267 -10.88 4.79 10.78
C PHE A 267 -10.03 4.53 12.03
N ALA A 268 -10.28 5.26 13.11
CA ALA A 268 -9.56 5.10 14.38
C ALA A 268 -9.78 3.71 15.00
N GLU A 269 -10.99 3.15 14.86
CA GLU A 269 -11.28 1.78 15.32
C GLU A 269 -10.52 0.74 14.49
N ALA A 270 -10.60 0.84 13.16
CA ALA A 270 -9.88 -0.04 12.24
C ALA A 270 -8.34 0.06 12.42
N ALA A 271 -7.81 1.25 12.69
CA ALA A 271 -6.38 1.48 12.91
C ALA A 271 -5.82 0.76 14.14
N LYS A 272 -6.65 0.30 15.08
CA LYS A 272 -6.21 -0.55 16.20
C LYS A 272 -5.71 -1.92 15.74
N GLY A 273 -6.15 -2.37 14.59
CA GLY A 273 -5.74 -3.62 13.97
C GLY A 273 -4.47 -3.51 13.11
N VAL A 274 -3.75 -2.37 13.17
CA VAL A 274 -2.60 -2.08 12.30
C VAL A 274 -1.46 -1.48 13.12
N ARG A 275 -0.23 -1.84 12.77
CA ARG A 275 0.99 -1.24 13.31
C ARG A 275 1.76 -0.54 12.19
N PHE A 276 1.70 0.79 12.13
CA PHE A 276 2.43 1.57 11.14
C PHE A 276 3.94 1.49 11.34
N TYR A 277 4.67 1.34 10.25
CA TYR A 277 6.12 1.19 10.26
C TYR A 277 6.83 2.53 10.05
N ASP A 278 7.59 2.96 11.06
CA ASP A 278 8.55 4.05 10.90
C ASP A 278 9.87 3.55 10.31
N GLN A 279 10.84 4.46 10.15
CA GLN A 279 12.16 4.11 9.61
C GLN A 279 12.87 3.02 10.42
N ALA A 280 12.83 3.11 11.76
CA ALA A 280 13.51 2.14 12.63
C ALA A 280 12.91 0.75 12.45
N ARG A 281 11.58 0.66 12.40
CA ARG A 281 10.87 -0.60 12.19
C ARG A 281 11.11 -1.17 10.79
N ASN A 282 11.20 -0.31 9.76
CA ASN A 282 11.56 -0.73 8.41
C ASN A 282 12.95 -1.37 8.36
N ILE A 283 13.95 -0.76 9.01
CA ILE A 283 15.32 -1.31 9.08
C ILE A 283 15.30 -2.69 9.76
N GLU A 284 14.55 -2.84 10.85
CA GLU A 284 14.42 -4.11 11.57
C GLU A 284 13.73 -5.18 10.72
N PHE A 285 12.59 -4.84 10.11
CA PHE A 285 11.78 -5.77 9.30
C PHE A 285 12.55 -6.29 8.08
N PHE A 286 13.13 -5.41 7.30
CA PHE A 286 13.84 -5.83 6.10
C PHE A 286 15.14 -6.56 6.45
N GLY A 287 15.89 -6.13 7.47
CA GLY A 287 17.10 -6.81 7.91
C GLY A 287 18.10 -7.06 6.78
N SER A 288 18.32 -8.31 6.42
CA SER A 288 19.16 -8.74 5.29
C SER A 288 18.57 -9.97 4.60
N ALA A 289 19.16 -10.35 3.46
CA ALA A 289 18.76 -11.55 2.72
C ALA A 289 18.93 -12.86 3.50
N GLU A 290 19.86 -12.89 4.46
CA GLU A 290 20.13 -14.08 5.27
C GLU A 290 19.31 -14.11 6.56
N LYS A 291 18.90 -12.93 7.06
CA LYS A 291 18.29 -12.82 8.40
C LYS A 291 17.38 -11.58 8.48
N GLY A 292 16.15 -11.80 8.86
CA GLY A 292 15.15 -10.76 9.09
C GLY A 292 13.75 -11.29 8.83
N GLU A 293 12.74 -10.58 9.33
CA GLU A 293 11.34 -10.96 9.18
C GLU A 293 10.94 -11.04 7.71
N ALA A 294 11.37 -10.09 6.88
CA ALA A 294 11.09 -10.09 5.45
C ALA A 294 11.69 -11.34 4.74
N ALA A 295 12.92 -11.77 5.12
CA ALA A 295 13.53 -12.97 4.56
C ALA A 295 12.75 -14.24 4.92
N ASP A 296 12.26 -14.32 6.15
CA ASP A 296 11.45 -15.46 6.61
C ASP A 296 10.05 -15.46 5.96
N LEU A 297 9.44 -14.28 5.80
CA LEU A 297 8.16 -14.14 5.10
C LEU A 297 8.28 -14.53 3.62
N ILE A 298 9.35 -14.13 2.93
CA ILE A 298 9.61 -14.50 1.53
C ILE A 298 9.79 -16.02 1.39
N LYS A 299 10.50 -16.69 2.32
CA LYS A 299 10.60 -18.16 2.32
C LYS A 299 9.24 -18.83 2.50
N LEU A 300 8.42 -18.32 3.42
CA LEU A 300 7.06 -18.82 3.62
C LEU A 300 6.20 -18.59 2.39
N GLY A 301 6.33 -17.43 1.75
CA GLY A 301 5.64 -17.10 0.49
C GLY A 301 5.99 -18.06 -0.65
N ASP A 302 7.28 -18.39 -0.81
CA ASP A 302 7.75 -19.40 -1.78
C ASP A 302 7.12 -20.78 -1.49
N GLU A 303 7.02 -21.18 -0.21
CA GLU A 303 6.39 -22.44 0.18
C GLU A 303 4.87 -22.44 -0.11
N ILE A 304 4.15 -21.39 0.26
CA ILE A 304 2.68 -21.32 0.10
C ILE A 304 2.31 -21.18 -1.37
N TRP A 305 2.80 -20.15 -2.07
CA TRP A 305 2.46 -19.94 -3.48
C TRP A 305 3.04 -21.01 -4.39
N GLY A 306 4.22 -21.53 -4.09
CA GLY A 306 4.85 -22.63 -4.82
C GLY A 306 4.05 -23.94 -4.73
N SER A 307 3.43 -24.23 -3.56
CA SER A 307 2.59 -25.43 -3.39
C SER A 307 1.31 -25.40 -4.23
N PHE A 308 0.88 -24.21 -4.65
CA PHE A 308 -0.29 -24.03 -5.51
C PHE A 308 0.04 -23.82 -7.00
N GLU A 309 1.32 -23.92 -7.37
CA GLU A 309 1.81 -23.63 -8.74
C GLU A 309 1.38 -22.21 -9.22
N LYS A 310 1.25 -21.26 -8.30
CA LYS A 310 0.75 -19.90 -8.58
C LYS A 310 1.85 -18.89 -8.87
N MET A 311 3.10 -19.22 -8.63
CA MET A 311 4.25 -18.36 -8.95
C MET A 311 4.74 -18.61 -10.38
N LYS A 312 5.03 -17.51 -11.09
CA LYS A 312 5.56 -17.58 -12.45
C LYS A 312 7.05 -17.83 -12.52
N MET A 313 7.76 -17.59 -11.43
CA MET A 313 9.20 -17.82 -11.30
C MET A 313 9.56 -18.06 -9.83
N LYS A 314 10.68 -18.72 -9.60
CA LYS A 314 11.26 -18.79 -8.25
C LYS A 314 11.82 -17.40 -7.88
N VAL A 315 11.53 -16.97 -6.66
CA VAL A 315 11.98 -15.67 -6.14
C VAL A 315 12.91 -15.85 -4.94
N ASP A 316 13.75 -14.86 -4.71
CA ASP A 316 14.58 -14.73 -3.53
C ASP A 316 14.45 -13.32 -2.97
N TYR A 317 15.04 -13.07 -1.82
CA TYR A 317 14.99 -11.78 -1.14
C TYR A 317 15.40 -10.62 -2.05
N ASN A 318 16.56 -10.73 -2.73
CA ASN A 318 17.10 -9.64 -3.57
C ASN A 318 16.26 -9.38 -4.82
N SER A 319 15.48 -10.36 -5.25
CA SER A 319 14.55 -10.21 -6.37
C SER A 319 13.27 -9.48 -5.96
N ILE A 320 12.92 -9.48 -4.66
CA ILE A 320 11.68 -8.92 -4.11
C ILE A 320 11.91 -7.58 -3.40
N VAL A 321 13.10 -7.35 -2.80
CA VAL A 321 13.36 -6.17 -1.95
C VAL A 321 14.47 -5.31 -2.55
N ASP A 322 14.33 -3.98 -2.45
CA ASP A 322 15.38 -3.01 -2.70
C ASP A 322 15.65 -2.19 -1.43
N LEU A 323 16.76 -2.50 -0.74
CA LEU A 323 17.14 -1.85 0.51
C LEU A 323 17.72 -0.43 0.34
N SER A 324 17.97 0.02 -0.89
CA SER A 324 18.67 1.29 -1.16
C SER A 324 17.93 2.51 -0.59
N PHE A 325 16.63 2.39 -0.36
CA PHE A 325 15.76 3.48 0.05
C PHE A 325 15.25 3.38 1.49
N VAL A 326 15.43 2.26 2.16
CA VAL A 326 14.93 2.02 3.53
C VAL A 326 15.53 3.03 4.53
N SER A 327 16.75 3.52 4.27
CA SER A 327 17.41 4.55 5.06
C SER A 327 17.80 5.73 4.14
N PRO A 328 16.83 6.57 3.73
CA PRO A 328 17.10 7.70 2.85
C PRO A 328 18.07 8.68 3.50
N LYS A 329 18.97 9.26 2.69
CA LYS A 329 20.03 10.20 3.11
C LYS A 329 19.49 11.61 3.34
#